data_3f8f16d5376cc6573b628999b481d880
#
_entry.id   3f8f16d5376cc6573b628999b481d880
#
_cell.length_a   1.000
_cell.length_b   1.000
_cell.length_c   1.000
_cell.angle_alpha   90.00
_cell.angle_beta   90.00
_cell.angle_gamma   90.00
#
_symmetry.space_group_name_H-M   'P 1'
#
loop_
_entity.id
_entity.type
_entity.pdbx_description
1 polymer ?
#
loop_
_entity_poly.entity_id
_entity_poly.type
_entity_poly.pdbx_seq_one_letter_code
_entity_poly.pdbx_strand_id
1 'polypeptide(L)'
;MNNYETNLEKNDANFIPLTPLSFLERAKDIYPNYEALVYETRSYTWNDVYKRCIKFASALEKIGIRKGDTVSVMAFNTPEIFEAHYSVPMTGAVLNTINVRL
;
A
#
# COMPACT_ATOMS: atom_id res chain seq x y z
N MET A 1 4.56 -31.65 20.85
CA MET A 1 4.64 -30.86 19.59
C MET A 1 3.82 -31.60 18.54
N ASN A 2 2.95 -30.91 17.84
CA ASN A 2 2.19 -31.56 16.77
C ASN A 2 3.00 -31.59 15.47
N ASN A 3 2.63 -32.50 14.57
CA ASN A 3 3.34 -32.69 13.31
C ASN A 3 3.22 -31.50 12.37
N TYR A 4 2.25 -30.61 12.58
CA TYR A 4 2.02 -29.45 11.72
C TYR A 4 3.01 -28.32 12.00
N GLU A 5 3.71 -28.37 13.11
CA GLU A 5 4.67 -27.35 13.50
C GLU A 5 6.14 -27.81 13.38
N THR A 6 6.34 -29.10 13.11
CA THR A 6 7.69 -29.68 13.02
C THR A 6 8.38 -29.19 11.75
N ASN A 7 9.59 -28.65 11.86
CA ASN A 7 10.40 -28.15 10.76
C ASN A 7 9.75 -26.97 9.99
N LEU A 8 8.90 -26.20 10.66
CA LEU A 8 8.21 -25.07 10.07
C LEU A 8 8.59 -23.74 10.71
N GLU A 9 9.83 -23.63 11.20
CA GLU A 9 10.34 -22.35 11.68
C GLU A 9 10.30 -21.32 10.56
N LYS A 10 10.08 -20.08 10.94
CA LYS A 10 10.03 -18.96 10.00
C LYS A 10 11.41 -18.74 9.38
N ASN A 11 11.47 -18.74 8.06
CA ASN A 11 12.67 -18.40 7.30
C ASN A 11 12.28 -17.79 5.96
N ASP A 12 13.26 -17.33 5.20
CA ASP A 12 13.00 -16.62 3.94
C ASP A 12 12.30 -17.48 2.88
N ALA A 13 12.38 -18.82 3.01
CA ALA A 13 11.79 -19.72 2.03
C ALA A 13 10.32 -20.05 2.32
N ASN A 14 9.89 -20.00 3.58
CA ASN A 14 8.54 -20.43 3.97
C ASN A 14 7.73 -19.41 4.74
N PHE A 15 8.25 -18.20 4.93
CA PHE A 15 7.55 -17.16 5.68
C PHE A 15 7.78 -15.79 5.08
N ILE A 16 6.69 -15.05 4.92
CA ILE A 16 6.72 -13.62 4.59
C ILE A 16 5.57 -12.94 5.36
N PRO A 17 5.83 -11.83 6.06
CA PRO A 17 4.76 -11.12 6.75
C PRO A 17 3.72 -10.63 5.76
N LEU A 18 2.44 -10.85 6.06
CA LEU A 18 1.35 -10.33 5.25
C LEU A 18 1.10 -8.87 5.62
N THR A 19 1.24 -8.00 4.65
CA THR A 19 0.95 -6.56 4.80
C THR A 19 0.11 -6.09 3.62
N PRO A 20 -0.60 -4.97 3.74
CA PRO A 20 -1.29 -4.39 2.58
C PRO A 20 -0.37 -4.16 1.39
N LEU A 21 0.90 -3.84 1.64
CA LEU A 21 1.89 -3.59 0.59
C LEU A 21 2.20 -4.86 -0.20
N SER A 22 2.32 -6.00 0.46
CA SER A 22 2.57 -7.27 -0.24
C SER A 22 1.38 -7.68 -1.11
N PHE A 23 0.16 -7.38 -0.69
CA PHE A 23 -1.02 -7.64 -1.52
C PHE A 23 -1.08 -6.73 -2.75
N LEU A 24 -0.71 -5.46 -2.62
CA LEU A 24 -0.63 -4.56 -3.76
C LEU A 24 0.41 -5.04 -4.77
N GLU A 25 1.58 -5.42 -4.29
CA GLU A 25 2.67 -5.93 -5.12
C GLU A 25 2.25 -7.20 -5.85
N ARG A 26 1.58 -8.12 -5.14
CA ARG A 26 1.07 -9.36 -5.74
C ARG A 26 0.03 -9.07 -6.81
N ALA A 27 -0.91 -8.17 -6.57
CA ALA A 27 -1.92 -7.82 -7.55
C ALA A 27 -1.29 -7.24 -8.81
N LYS A 28 -0.28 -6.38 -8.67
CA LYS A 28 0.47 -5.81 -9.78
C LYS A 28 1.21 -6.89 -10.57
N ASP A 29 1.82 -7.86 -9.88
CA ASP A 29 2.60 -8.91 -10.54
C ASP A 29 1.72 -9.92 -11.28
N ILE A 30 0.57 -10.28 -10.70
CA ILE A 30 -0.30 -11.33 -11.26
C ILE A 30 -1.36 -10.74 -12.20
N TYR A 31 -1.92 -9.57 -11.86
CA TYR A 31 -3.01 -8.94 -12.58
C TYR A 31 -2.69 -7.50 -13.01
N PRO A 32 -1.53 -7.25 -13.66
CA PRO A 32 -1.11 -5.87 -13.93
C PRO A 32 -2.09 -5.07 -14.77
N ASN A 33 -2.80 -5.73 -15.68
CA ASN A 33 -3.68 -5.06 -16.64
C ASN A 33 -5.16 -5.10 -16.25
N TYR A 34 -5.48 -5.67 -15.08
CA TYR A 34 -6.86 -5.69 -14.58
C TYR A 34 -7.19 -4.34 -13.94
N GLU A 35 -8.42 -3.91 -14.15
CA GLU A 35 -8.92 -2.68 -13.57
C GLU A 35 -8.97 -2.79 -12.05
N ALA A 36 -8.26 -1.89 -11.37
CA ALA A 36 -8.16 -1.92 -9.92
C ALA A 36 -9.01 -0.84 -9.26
N LEU A 37 -9.19 0.29 -9.94
CA LEU A 37 -9.79 1.46 -9.35
C LEU A 37 -10.53 2.25 -10.43
N VAL A 38 -11.79 2.56 -10.16
CA VAL A 38 -12.63 3.37 -11.05
C VAL A 38 -13.20 4.51 -10.23
N TYR A 39 -13.01 5.72 -10.73
CA TYR A 39 -13.58 6.90 -10.12
C TYR A 39 -14.06 7.86 -11.22
N GLU A 40 -15.37 7.99 -11.33
CA GLU A 40 -15.99 8.79 -12.41
C GLU A 40 -15.51 8.33 -13.78
N THR A 41 -14.79 9.18 -14.52
CA THR A 41 -14.23 8.85 -15.84
C THR A 41 -12.80 8.33 -15.77
N ARG A 42 -12.23 8.26 -14.56
CA ARG A 42 -10.85 7.80 -14.33
C ARG A 42 -10.84 6.33 -14.01
N SER A 43 -9.97 5.58 -14.68
CA SER A 43 -9.78 4.16 -14.46
C SER A 43 -8.29 3.85 -14.39
N TYR A 44 -7.91 3.01 -13.43
CA TYR A 44 -6.51 2.64 -13.21
C TYR A 44 -6.40 1.12 -13.09
N THR A 45 -5.42 0.54 -13.76
CA THR A 45 -5.05 -0.86 -13.58
C THR A 45 -4.22 -1.03 -12.31
N TRP A 46 -4.01 -2.29 -11.88
CA TRP A 46 -3.12 -2.55 -10.73
C TRP A 46 -1.71 -2.05 -11.00
N ASN A 47 -1.24 -2.15 -12.23
CA ASN A 47 0.06 -1.60 -12.60
C ASN A 47 0.11 -0.08 -12.45
N ASP A 48 -0.96 0.60 -12.88
CA ASP A 48 -1.08 2.05 -12.71
C ASP A 48 -1.08 2.46 -11.24
N VAL A 49 -1.91 1.78 -10.43
CA VAL A 49 -2.02 2.07 -8.99
C VAL A 49 -0.66 1.88 -8.32
N TYR A 50 0.02 0.79 -8.62
CA TYR A 50 1.34 0.50 -8.05
C TYR A 50 2.34 1.61 -8.38
N LYS A 51 2.42 2.02 -9.64
CA LYS A 51 3.33 3.08 -10.07
C LYS A 51 3.01 4.42 -9.41
N ARG A 52 1.74 4.75 -9.30
CA ARG A 52 1.30 5.99 -8.66
C ARG A 52 1.66 5.99 -7.17
N CYS A 53 1.46 4.87 -6.50
CA CYS A 53 1.81 4.74 -5.08
C CYS A 53 3.31 4.91 -4.86
N ILE A 54 4.14 4.31 -5.71
CA ILE A 54 5.60 4.46 -5.62
C ILE A 54 6.02 5.91 -5.83
N LYS A 55 5.44 6.60 -6.81
CA LYS A 55 5.75 8.00 -7.07
C LYS A 55 5.39 8.88 -5.88
N PHE A 56 4.23 8.64 -5.27
CA PHE A 56 3.81 9.42 -4.12
C PHE A 56 4.69 9.14 -2.90
N ALA A 57 5.02 7.87 -2.66
CA ALA A 57 5.94 7.51 -1.58
C ALA A 57 7.31 8.19 -1.77
N SER A 58 7.82 8.19 -2.99
CA SER A 58 9.07 8.85 -3.32
C SER A 58 9.00 10.36 -3.05
N ALA A 59 7.88 10.99 -3.41
CA ALA A 59 7.67 12.42 -3.14
C ALA A 59 7.66 12.72 -1.64
N LEU A 60 7.00 11.86 -0.84
CA LEU A 60 6.99 12.01 0.61
C LEU A 60 8.38 11.91 1.20
N GLU A 61 9.19 10.96 0.74
CA GLU A 61 10.57 10.82 1.20
C GLU A 61 11.41 12.06 0.87
N LYS A 62 11.20 12.63 -0.32
CA LYS A 62 11.93 13.84 -0.72
C LYS A 62 11.62 15.04 0.14
N ILE A 63 10.42 15.16 0.69
CA ILE A 63 10.07 16.25 1.60
C ILE A 63 10.43 15.95 3.05
N GLY A 64 11.05 14.80 3.31
CA GLY A 64 11.61 14.51 4.63
C GLY A 64 10.83 13.54 5.50
N ILE A 65 9.79 12.89 4.96
CA ILE A 65 9.03 11.88 5.71
C ILE A 65 9.91 10.66 5.96
N ARG A 66 9.91 10.17 7.20
CA ARG A 66 10.73 9.04 7.66
C ARG A 66 9.86 8.04 8.39
N LYS A 67 10.43 6.84 8.61
CA LYS A 67 9.80 5.78 9.41
C LYS A 67 9.38 6.35 10.77
N GLY A 68 8.16 6.06 11.15
CA GLY A 68 7.59 6.50 12.42
C GLY A 68 6.89 7.86 12.38
N ASP A 69 7.06 8.62 11.30
CA ASP A 69 6.31 9.85 11.11
C ASP A 69 4.84 9.57 10.86
N THR A 70 3.99 10.57 11.05
CA THR A 70 2.57 10.49 10.74
C THR A 70 2.27 11.43 9.57
N VAL A 71 1.59 10.90 8.56
CA VAL A 71 1.10 11.70 7.43
C VAL A 71 -0.42 11.76 7.53
N SER A 72 -0.93 12.96 7.72
CA SER A 72 -2.38 13.17 7.79
C SER A 72 -2.91 13.55 6.41
N VAL A 73 -3.98 12.90 5.99
CA VAL A 73 -4.63 13.14 4.70
C VAL A 73 -6.09 13.46 4.92
N MET A 74 -6.52 14.63 4.44
CA MET A 74 -7.92 15.02 4.44
C MET A 74 -8.37 15.08 2.99
N ALA A 75 -9.18 14.11 2.57
CA ALA A 75 -9.67 14.03 1.19
C ALA A 75 -10.99 13.29 1.16
N PHE A 76 -11.80 13.60 0.14
CA PHE A 76 -12.97 12.77 -0.16
C PHE A 76 -12.52 11.39 -0.64
N ASN A 77 -13.46 10.46 -0.81
CA ASN A 77 -13.19 9.11 -1.28
C ASN A 77 -12.83 9.15 -2.77
N THR A 78 -11.57 9.46 -3.03
CA THR A 78 -10.98 9.62 -4.36
C THR A 78 -9.84 8.62 -4.54
N PRO A 79 -9.31 8.45 -5.77
CA PRO A 79 -8.15 7.61 -5.97
C PRO A 79 -6.96 7.97 -5.07
N GLU A 80 -6.79 9.25 -4.79
CA GLU A 80 -5.66 9.74 -3.99
C GLU A 80 -5.71 9.24 -2.56
N ILE A 81 -6.88 9.21 -1.90
CA ILE A 81 -7.00 8.68 -0.55
C ILE A 81 -6.82 7.15 -0.54
N PHE A 82 -7.31 6.46 -1.56
CA PHE A 82 -7.10 5.04 -1.71
C PHE A 82 -5.60 4.73 -1.83
N GLU A 83 -4.90 5.46 -2.68
CA GLU A 83 -3.47 5.28 -2.91
C GLU A 83 -2.64 5.62 -1.66
N ALA A 84 -3.09 6.58 -0.86
CA ALA A 84 -2.39 6.96 0.38
C ALA A 84 -2.29 5.81 1.37
N HIS A 85 -3.25 4.87 1.35
CA HIS A 85 -3.21 3.69 2.21
C HIS A 85 -2.04 2.77 1.90
N TYR A 86 -1.44 2.89 0.72
CA TYR A 86 -0.26 2.13 0.31
C TYR A 86 1.00 3.00 0.31
N SER A 87 0.91 4.20 -0.26
CA SER A 87 2.07 5.07 -0.42
C SER A 87 2.65 5.55 0.91
N VAL A 88 1.82 5.92 1.87
CA VAL A 88 2.29 6.35 3.18
C VAL A 88 3.00 5.20 3.92
N PRO A 89 2.40 4.01 4.06
CA PRO A 89 3.10 2.89 4.68
C PRO A 89 4.39 2.47 3.94
N MET A 90 4.49 2.69 2.64
CA MET A 90 5.72 2.40 1.89
C MET A 90 6.93 3.17 2.42
N THR A 91 6.71 4.34 3.01
CA THR A 91 7.79 5.14 3.62
C THR A 91 8.09 4.71 5.05
N GLY A 92 7.31 3.80 5.61
CA GLY A 92 7.38 3.45 7.03
C GLY A 92 6.63 4.43 7.93
N ALA A 93 5.94 5.41 7.37
CA ALA A 93 5.13 6.35 8.12
C ALA A 93 3.73 5.78 8.42
N VAL A 94 3.05 6.43 9.33
CA VAL A 94 1.68 6.08 9.72
C VAL A 94 0.70 6.99 9.00
N LEU A 95 -0.30 6.41 8.36
CA LEU A 95 -1.36 7.17 7.72
C LEU A 95 -2.42 7.54 8.75
N ASN A 96 -2.77 8.82 8.81
CA ASN A 96 -3.89 9.32 9.59
C ASN A 96 -4.91 9.97 8.65
N THR A 97 -6.05 9.32 8.45
CA THR A 97 -7.11 9.85 7.60
C THR A 97 -8.01 10.76 8.42
N ILE A 98 -8.25 11.96 7.90
CA ILE A 98 -9.06 12.96 8.58
C ILE A 98 -10.38 13.10 7.82
N ASN A 99 -11.49 13.02 8.57
CA ASN A 99 -12.81 13.15 8.00
C ASN A 99 -13.04 14.58 7.48
N VAL A 100 -13.46 14.70 6.22
CA VAL A 100 -13.73 16.00 5.60
C VAL A 100 -15.01 16.67 6.13
N ARG A 101 -15.83 15.93 6.87
CA ARG A 101 -17.11 16.41 7.41
C ARG A 101 -17.04 16.77 8.89
N LEU A 102 -15.87 17.10 9.35
CA LEU A 102 -15.70 17.54 10.75
C LEU A 102 -16.47 18.83 11.03
#